data_6ce4c7828d011c0677c26d4a76a2b473
#
_entry.id   6ce4c7828d011c0677c26d4a76a2b473
#
_cell.length_a   1.000
_cell.length_b   1.000
_cell.length_c   1.000
_cell.angle_alpha   90.00
_cell.angle_beta   90.00
_cell.angle_gamma   90.00
#
_symmetry.space_group_name_H-M   'P 1'
#
loop_
_entity.id
_entity.type
_entity.pdbx_description
1 polymer ?
#
loop_
_entity_poly.entity_id
_entity_poly.type
_entity_poly.pdbx_seq_one_letter_code
_entity_poly.pdbx_strand_id
1 'polypeptide(L)'
;VSEANVRFWPKADIVLPCYSIPLRTVLSVGATMRRRDFIKIAFGTAAGWPVSVLAQPSGRTLRIGALTGVADDSETKVRYAAFRQELQRLGWIDGQNVQIDARFGEGDAARVRKYAAELVALSPDVILATGGQATELVLQATRTIPIVFALVPDPVGSGIVDSLAEPGGNATGFAQFEYSLSAKWPELLKEIAPNVKRVAVIWDPTTTAGIGHLR
;
A
#
# COMPACT_ATOMS: atom_id res chain seq x y z
N VAL A 1 -22.27 -20.60 -13.58
CA VAL A 1 -21.60 -19.31 -13.35
C VAL A 1 -21.60 -19.10 -11.86
N SER A 2 -20.49 -19.47 -11.20
CA SER A 2 -20.33 -19.40 -9.75
C SER A 2 -19.75 -18.04 -9.42
N GLU A 3 -20.44 -17.30 -8.55
CA GLU A 3 -19.98 -16.04 -8.01
C GLU A 3 -18.65 -16.25 -7.26
N ALA A 4 -17.60 -15.62 -7.73
CA ALA A 4 -16.31 -15.57 -7.06
C ALA A 4 -16.47 -14.78 -5.77
N ASN A 5 -16.34 -15.46 -4.63
CA ASN A 5 -16.37 -14.86 -3.30
C ASN A 5 -15.08 -14.08 -3.08
N VAL A 6 -15.06 -12.81 -3.48
CA VAL A 6 -13.96 -11.90 -3.21
C VAL A 6 -14.05 -11.54 -1.73
N ARG A 7 -13.26 -12.20 -0.89
CA ARG A 7 -13.08 -11.79 0.50
C ARG A 7 -12.28 -10.50 0.50
N PHE A 8 -12.97 -9.38 0.70
CA PHE A 8 -12.32 -8.14 1.06
C PHE A 8 -11.67 -8.31 2.44
N TRP A 9 -10.37 -8.08 2.50
CA TRP A 9 -9.62 -7.96 3.74
C TRP A 9 -10.21 -6.81 4.56
N PRO A 10 -10.23 -6.90 5.92
CA PRO A 10 -10.71 -5.79 6.74
C PRO A 10 -9.90 -4.54 6.43
N LYS A 11 -10.61 -3.40 6.35
CA LYS A 11 -10.03 -2.08 6.10
C LYS A 11 -8.79 -1.91 6.96
N ALA A 12 -7.62 -1.78 6.32
CA ALA A 12 -6.46 -1.24 6.99
C ALA A 12 -6.82 0.20 7.37
N ASP A 13 -7.06 0.43 8.65
CA ASP A 13 -7.14 1.77 9.19
C ASP A 13 -5.74 2.37 9.02
N ILE A 14 -5.57 3.14 7.95
CA ILE A 14 -4.39 4.00 7.81
C ILE A 14 -4.56 5.06 8.89
N VAL A 15 -4.03 4.77 10.06
CA VAL A 15 -3.87 5.76 11.12
C VAL A 15 -2.74 6.67 10.67
N LEU A 16 -3.09 7.74 9.96
CA LEU A 16 -2.21 8.89 9.85
C LEU A 16 -1.89 9.34 11.29
N PRO A 17 -0.65 9.67 11.63
CA PRO A 17 -0.32 10.12 12.96
C PRO A 17 -1.08 11.42 13.24
N CYS A 18 -2.22 11.30 13.91
CA CYS A 18 -2.82 12.42 14.58
C CYS A 18 -1.81 12.86 15.63
N TYR A 19 -1.29 14.06 15.47
CA TYR A 19 -0.56 14.78 16.50
C TYR A 19 -1.39 14.71 17.78
N SER A 20 -1.02 13.83 18.69
CA SER A 20 -1.62 13.72 20.00
C SER A 20 -1.13 14.90 20.84
N ILE A 21 -1.95 15.94 20.89
CA ILE A 21 -1.86 16.95 21.94
C ILE A 21 -2.05 16.20 23.26
N PRO A 22 -1.12 16.28 24.22
CA PRO A 22 -1.26 15.56 25.48
C PRO A 22 -2.44 16.11 26.27
N LEU A 23 -3.51 15.36 26.33
CA LEU A 23 -4.70 15.62 27.16
C LEU A 23 -4.40 15.28 28.63
N ARG A 24 -3.33 15.85 29.18
CA ARG A 24 -2.88 15.56 30.54
C ARG A 24 -3.00 16.74 31.52
N THR A 25 -3.81 17.75 31.21
CA THR A 25 -3.91 18.91 32.11
C THR A 25 -5.33 19.31 32.48
N VAL A 26 -6.34 18.49 32.29
CA VAL A 26 -7.67 18.78 32.84
C VAL A 26 -8.33 17.51 33.35
N LEU A 27 -7.96 17.01 34.49
CA LEU A 27 -8.78 16.15 35.32
C LEU A 27 -8.09 15.92 36.70
N SER A 28 -8.02 16.99 37.50
CA SER A 28 -7.91 16.87 38.94
C SER A 28 -8.87 17.84 39.60
N VAL A 29 -10.17 17.56 39.47
CA VAL A 29 -11.15 18.06 40.41
C VAL A 29 -12.09 16.90 40.73
N GLY A 30 -11.83 16.27 41.83
CA GLY A 30 -12.73 15.30 42.45
C GLY A 30 -13.97 16.02 42.96
N ALA A 31 -15.01 16.12 42.14
CA ALA A 31 -16.35 16.48 42.55
C ALA A 31 -17.32 15.50 41.87
N THR A 32 -18.12 14.83 42.68
CA THR A 32 -19.21 13.95 42.22
C THR A 32 -20.23 14.75 41.45
N MET A 33 -20.04 14.85 40.14
CA MET A 33 -20.94 15.51 39.19
C MET A 33 -22.21 14.66 39.04
N ARG A 34 -23.36 15.19 39.45
CA ARG A 34 -24.65 14.50 39.28
C ARG A 34 -25.01 14.52 37.79
N ARG A 35 -25.64 13.45 37.27
CA ARG A 35 -26.06 13.32 35.86
C ARG A 35 -26.82 14.53 35.32
N ARG A 36 -27.56 15.24 36.19
CA ARG A 36 -28.33 16.47 35.84
C ARG A 36 -27.42 17.66 35.49
N ASP A 37 -26.25 17.77 36.09
CA ASP A 37 -25.32 18.88 35.86
C ASP A 37 -24.55 18.69 34.56
N PHE A 38 -24.24 17.43 34.19
CA PHE A 38 -23.67 17.10 32.88
C PHE A 38 -24.61 17.44 31.71
N ILE A 39 -25.92 17.18 31.88
CA ILE A 39 -26.92 17.49 30.85
C ILE A 39 -27.08 18.99 30.66
N LYS A 40 -27.04 19.79 31.73
CA LYS A 40 -27.15 21.26 31.64
C LYS A 40 -25.94 21.90 30.96
N ILE A 41 -24.74 21.36 31.16
CA ILE A 41 -23.52 21.84 30.48
C ILE A 41 -23.53 21.43 28.99
N ALA A 42 -24.01 20.22 28.66
CA ALA A 42 -24.10 19.75 27.28
C ALA A 42 -25.14 20.49 26.43
N PHE A 43 -26.26 20.99 27.05
CA PHE A 43 -27.30 21.74 26.33
C PHE A 43 -27.09 23.26 26.35
N GLY A 44 -26.27 23.80 27.25
CA GLY A 44 -26.03 25.24 27.38
C GLY A 44 -25.07 25.84 26.36
N THR A 45 -24.26 25.01 25.67
CA THR A 45 -23.25 25.45 24.70
C THR A 45 -23.59 25.14 23.25
N ALA A 46 -24.77 24.57 22.97
CA ALA A 46 -25.20 24.19 21.63
C ALA A 46 -25.87 25.29 20.81
N ALA A 47 -26.05 26.48 21.38
CA ALA A 47 -26.68 27.59 20.68
C ALA A 47 -25.65 28.66 20.32
N GLY A 48 -24.86 28.47 19.27
CA GLY A 48 -24.20 29.63 18.75
C GLY A 48 -22.93 29.48 17.90
N TRP A 49 -22.46 28.27 17.53
CA TRP A 49 -21.44 28.23 16.48
C TRP A 49 -21.75 27.11 15.47
N PRO A 50 -21.98 27.49 14.22
CA PRO A 50 -21.86 26.54 13.13
C PRO A 50 -20.38 26.21 13.06
N VAL A 51 -19.93 25.17 13.76
CA VAL A 51 -18.62 24.58 13.48
C VAL A 51 -18.78 23.83 12.16
N SER A 52 -18.77 24.60 11.08
CA SER A 52 -18.33 24.07 9.80
C SER A 52 -16.85 23.71 10.03
N VAL A 53 -16.61 22.54 10.61
CA VAL A 53 -15.33 21.86 10.44
C VAL A 53 -15.31 21.44 8.98
N LEU A 54 -15.14 22.43 8.11
CA LEU A 54 -14.45 22.22 6.87
C LEU A 54 -13.06 21.77 7.33
N ALA A 55 -12.81 20.46 7.29
CA ALA A 55 -11.48 19.97 7.17
C ALA A 55 -10.94 20.65 5.90
N GLN A 56 -10.36 21.85 6.09
CA GLN A 56 -9.58 22.46 5.03
C GLN A 56 -8.50 21.43 4.73
N PRO A 57 -8.43 20.90 3.52
CA PRO A 57 -7.23 20.21 3.10
C PRO A 57 -6.12 21.23 3.38
N SER A 58 -5.22 20.89 4.29
CA SER A 58 -4.01 21.66 4.54
C SER A 58 -3.49 22.02 3.16
N GLY A 59 -3.30 23.33 2.86
CA GLY A 59 -3.07 23.84 1.51
C GLY A 59 -1.78 23.34 0.84
N ARG A 60 -1.27 22.19 1.27
CA ARG A 60 -0.17 21.44 0.70
C ARG A 60 -0.71 20.39 -0.27
N THR A 61 -0.35 20.50 -1.52
CA THR A 61 -0.56 19.44 -2.51
C THR A 61 0.26 18.21 -2.11
N LEU A 62 -0.41 17.07 -1.92
CA LEU A 62 0.29 15.80 -1.64
C LEU A 62 1.04 15.33 -2.89
N ARG A 63 2.16 14.63 -2.68
CA ARG A 63 2.98 14.11 -3.76
C ARG A 63 3.06 12.59 -3.68
N ILE A 64 2.75 11.93 -4.78
CA ILE A 64 2.86 10.48 -4.95
C ILE A 64 3.97 10.19 -5.95
N GLY A 65 5.00 9.46 -5.53
CA GLY A 65 5.94 8.84 -6.46
C GLY A 65 5.35 7.51 -6.97
N ALA A 66 5.40 7.26 -8.27
CA ALA A 66 4.98 5.97 -8.83
C ALA A 66 6.13 5.37 -9.65
N LEU A 67 6.68 4.24 -9.21
CA LEU A 67 7.75 3.52 -9.89
C LEU A 67 7.29 2.15 -10.33
N THR A 68 7.42 1.90 -11.63
CA THR A 68 7.11 0.61 -12.24
C THR A 68 8.39 -0.03 -12.77
N GLY A 69 8.69 -1.25 -12.30
CA GLY A 69 9.86 -2.01 -12.74
C GLY A 69 9.67 -2.77 -14.05
N VAL A 70 8.42 -2.97 -14.47
CA VAL A 70 8.07 -3.71 -15.70
C VAL A 70 8.09 -2.80 -16.94
N ALA A 71 7.96 -3.43 -18.12
CA ALA A 71 7.93 -2.72 -19.40
C ALA A 71 6.78 -1.69 -19.47
N ASP A 72 6.98 -0.62 -20.24
CA ASP A 72 5.94 0.37 -20.57
C ASP A 72 5.06 -0.16 -21.73
N ASP A 73 4.39 -1.26 -21.47
CA ASP A 73 3.47 -1.90 -22.41
C ASP A 73 2.01 -1.43 -22.21
N SER A 74 1.13 -1.95 -23.06
CA SER A 74 -0.30 -1.61 -23.02
C SER A 74 -0.95 -2.00 -21.69
N GLU A 75 -0.53 -3.10 -21.08
CA GLU A 75 -1.09 -3.59 -19.81
C GLU A 75 -0.67 -2.70 -18.65
N THR A 76 0.58 -2.29 -18.60
CA THR A 76 1.10 -1.35 -17.61
C THR A 76 0.39 0.00 -17.70
N LYS A 77 0.13 0.49 -18.92
CA LYS A 77 -0.63 1.73 -19.15
C LYS A 77 -2.06 1.63 -18.64
N VAL A 78 -2.73 0.50 -18.90
CA VAL A 78 -4.11 0.25 -18.42
C VAL A 78 -4.14 0.22 -16.89
N ARG A 79 -3.19 -0.48 -16.25
CA ARG A 79 -3.10 -0.54 -14.78
C ARG A 79 -2.85 0.84 -14.16
N TYR A 80 -1.94 1.61 -14.75
CA TYR A 80 -1.65 2.96 -14.28
C TYR A 80 -2.84 3.92 -14.49
N ALA A 81 -3.55 3.80 -15.60
CA ALA A 81 -4.77 4.57 -15.85
C ALA A 81 -5.87 4.24 -14.82
N ALA A 82 -6.07 2.94 -14.51
CA ALA A 82 -7.01 2.50 -13.48
C ALA A 82 -6.64 3.06 -12.09
N PHE A 83 -5.37 3.05 -11.72
CA PHE A 83 -4.89 3.65 -10.48
C PHE A 83 -5.25 5.16 -10.41
N ARG A 84 -4.98 5.92 -11.46
CA ARG A 84 -5.34 7.35 -11.51
C ARG A 84 -6.85 7.58 -11.44
N GLN A 85 -7.62 6.74 -12.13
CA GLN A 85 -9.09 6.82 -12.13
C GLN A 85 -9.66 6.57 -10.73
N GLU A 86 -9.14 5.57 -10.00
CA GLU A 86 -9.58 5.30 -8.63
C GLU A 86 -9.18 6.40 -7.66
N LEU A 87 -7.99 6.97 -7.79
CA LEU A 87 -7.62 8.16 -7.01
C LEU A 87 -8.59 9.31 -7.26
N GLN A 88 -8.93 9.58 -8.52
CA GLN A 88 -9.90 10.63 -8.87
C GLN A 88 -11.28 10.35 -8.27
N ARG A 89 -11.75 9.10 -8.32
CA ARG A 89 -13.02 8.69 -7.70
C ARG A 89 -13.03 8.90 -6.18
N LEU A 90 -11.86 8.79 -5.54
CA LEU A 90 -11.65 9.06 -4.11
C LEU A 90 -11.43 10.55 -3.81
N GLY A 91 -11.50 11.44 -4.81
CA GLY A 91 -11.33 12.87 -4.64
C GLY A 91 -9.89 13.38 -4.78
N TRP A 92 -8.94 12.50 -5.16
CA TRP A 92 -7.55 12.88 -5.43
C TRP A 92 -7.37 13.20 -6.92
N ILE A 93 -7.22 14.48 -7.27
CA ILE A 93 -7.14 14.94 -8.65
C ILE A 93 -5.70 15.41 -8.90
N ASP A 94 -5.02 14.69 -9.81
CA ASP A 94 -3.65 15.00 -10.23
C ASP A 94 -3.56 16.43 -10.81
N GLY A 95 -2.61 17.20 -10.31
CA GLY A 95 -2.43 18.61 -10.64
C GLY A 95 -3.31 19.59 -9.85
N GLN A 96 -4.21 19.12 -8.96
CA GLN A 96 -5.03 19.96 -8.09
C GLN A 96 -4.67 19.78 -6.61
N ASN A 97 -5.00 18.64 -6.04
CA ASN A 97 -4.74 18.34 -4.63
C ASN A 97 -3.74 17.20 -4.41
N VAL A 98 -3.33 16.52 -5.48
CA VAL A 98 -2.25 15.56 -5.51
C VAL A 98 -1.39 15.80 -6.75
N GLN A 99 -0.08 15.54 -6.65
CA GLN A 99 0.86 15.49 -7.77
C GLN A 99 1.40 14.08 -7.88
N ILE A 100 1.32 13.49 -9.07
CA ILE A 100 1.78 12.12 -9.32
C ILE A 100 3.01 12.15 -10.23
N ASP A 101 4.17 11.79 -9.68
CA ASP A 101 5.43 11.66 -10.41
C ASP A 101 5.67 10.21 -10.79
N ALA A 102 5.36 9.83 -12.03
CA ALA A 102 5.50 8.46 -12.51
C ALA A 102 6.82 8.23 -13.25
N ARG A 103 7.41 7.05 -13.06
CA ARG A 103 8.62 6.57 -13.74
C ARG A 103 8.44 5.11 -14.15
N PHE A 104 8.86 4.77 -15.36
CA PHE A 104 8.76 3.43 -15.94
C PHE A 104 10.17 2.92 -16.24
N GLY A 105 10.55 1.83 -15.56
CA GLY A 105 11.90 1.28 -15.61
C GLY A 105 12.18 0.37 -16.80
N GLU A 106 11.13 -0.10 -17.50
CA GLU A 106 11.20 -0.93 -18.71
C GLU A 106 12.04 -2.21 -18.54
N GLY A 107 12.04 -2.79 -17.34
CA GLY A 107 12.83 -4.01 -17.04
C GLY A 107 14.32 -3.76 -16.81
N ASP A 108 14.81 -2.53 -16.93
CA ASP A 108 16.22 -2.20 -16.72
C ASP A 108 16.49 -1.83 -15.25
N ALA A 109 17.21 -2.68 -14.54
CA ALA A 109 17.55 -2.49 -13.13
C ALA A 109 18.32 -1.19 -12.84
N ALA A 110 19.22 -0.78 -13.74
CA ALA A 110 19.98 0.45 -13.56
C ALA A 110 19.07 1.68 -13.68
N ARG A 111 18.14 1.65 -14.62
CA ARG A 111 17.13 2.70 -14.81
C ARG A 111 16.17 2.75 -13.61
N VAL A 112 15.67 1.61 -13.14
CA VAL A 112 14.79 1.54 -11.96
C VAL A 112 15.50 2.12 -10.74
N ARG A 113 16.78 1.78 -10.52
CA ARG A 113 17.58 2.33 -9.40
C ARG A 113 17.73 3.85 -9.50
N LYS A 114 18.03 4.36 -10.69
CA LYS A 114 18.13 5.80 -10.95
C LYS A 114 16.80 6.48 -10.64
N TYR A 115 15.69 5.96 -11.12
CA TYR A 115 14.36 6.52 -10.91
C TYR A 115 13.90 6.42 -9.44
N ALA A 116 14.27 5.36 -8.73
CA ALA A 116 14.05 5.27 -7.29
C ALA A 116 14.73 6.43 -6.54
N ALA A 117 15.99 6.69 -6.84
CA ALA A 117 16.72 7.80 -6.24
C ALA A 117 16.13 9.17 -6.59
N GLU A 118 15.73 9.38 -7.86
CA GLU A 118 15.08 10.62 -8.30
C GLU A 118 13.75 10.85 -7.55
N LEU A 119 12.91 9.81 -7.43
CA LEU A 119 11.63 9.92 -6.73
C LEU A 119 11.83 10.21 -5.25
N VAL A 120 12.77 9.55 -4.59
CA VAL A 120 13.11 9.81 -3.18
C VAL A 120 13.58 11.25 -2.98
N ALA A 121 14.39 11.78 -3.91
CA ALA A 121 14.87 13.17 -3.86
C ALA A 121 13.74 14.21 -3.95
N LEU A 122 12.61 13.86 -4.58
CA LEU A 122 11.40 14.70 -4.62
C LEU A 122 10.66 14.73 -3.28
N SER A 123 11.07 13.92 -2.31
CA SER A 123 10.45 13.79 -0.98
C SER A 123 8.92 13.60 -1.05
N PRO A 124 8.42 12.58 -1.74
CA PRO A 124 6.99 12.34 -1.86
C PRO A 124 6.41 11.91 -0.52
N ASP A 125 5.10 12.09 -0.34
CA ASP A 125 4.38 11.67 0.85
C ASP A 125 4.20 10.14 0.88
N VAL A 126 4.18 9.49 -0.30
CA VAL A 126 4.12 8.05 -0.47
C VAL A 126 4.69 7.64 -1.82
N ILE A 127 5.27 6.44 -1.91
CA ILE A 127 5.72 5.85 -3.17
C ILE A 127 4.91 4.59 -3.47
N LEU A 128 4.26 4.54 -4.64
CA LEU A 128 3.71 3.32 -5.22
C LEU A 128 4.84 2.61 -6.00
N ALA A 129 5.21 1.41 -5.57
CA ALA A 129 6.19 0.58 -6.24
C ALA A 129 5.52 -0.64 -6.88
N THR A 130 5.62 -0.81 -8.19
CA THR A 130 4.98 -1.90 -8.91
C THR A 130 6.01 -2.92 -9.40
N GLY A 131 5.88 -4.16 -8.90
CA GLY A 131 6.80 -5.27 -9.15
C GLY A 131 7.91 -5.37 -8.09
N GLY A 132 8.44 -6.58 -7.89
CA GLY A 132 9.43 -6.89 -6.86
C GLY A 132 10.70 -6.06 -6.97
N GLN A 133 11.30 -5.99 -8.16
CA GLN A 133 12.53 -5.23 -8.40
C GLN A 133 12.38 -3.74 -8.07
N ALA A 134 11.27 -3.11 -8.48
CA ALA A 134 11.03 -1.70 -8.17
C ALA A 134 10.89 -1.51 -6.66
N THR A 135 10.14 -2.39 -5.98
CA THR A 135 9.93 -2.33 -4.54
C THR A 135 11.23 -2.46 -3.76
N GLU A 136 12.07 -3.42 -4.11
CA GLU A 136 13.39 -3.61 -3.48
C GLU A 136 14.30 -2.40 -3.64
N LEU A 137 14.36 -1.85 -4.85
CA LEU A 137 15.22 -0.71 -5.14
C LEU A 137 14.73 0.58 -4.45
N VAL A 138 13.42 0.77 -4.32
CA VAL A 138 12.87 1.88 -3.51
C VAL A 138 13.17 1.66 -2.03
N LEU A 139 13.04 0.44 -1.51
CA LEU A 139 13.40 0.12 -0.12
C LEU A 139 14.89 0.33 0.19
N GLN A 140 15.77 0.12 -0.80
CA GLN A 140 17.19 0.45 -0.67
C GLN A 140 17.43 1.96 -0.65
N ALA A 141 16.62 2.73 -1.37
CA ALA A 141 16.76 4.18 -1.50
C ALA A 141 16.17 4.96 -0.32
N THR A 142 15.16 4.43 0.38
CA THR A 142 14.52 5.10 1.52
C THR A 142 14.04 4.12 2.58
N ARG A 143 14.13 4.53 3.86
CA ARG A 143 13.60 3.80 5.01
C ARG A 143 12.52 4.59 5.76
N THR A 144 12.20 5.79 5.29
CA THR A 144 11.29 6.71 5.99
C THR A 144 10.05 7.05 5.18
N ILE A 145 10.18 7.15 3.84
CA ILE A 145 9.02 7.43 2.99
C ILE A 145 8.14 6.17 2.94
N PRO A 146 6.84 6.28 3.24
CA PRO A 146 5.91 5.16 3.10
C PRO A 146 5.89 4.60 1.68
N ILE A 147 5.93 3.27 1.56
CA ILE A 147 5.91 2.56 0.28
C ILE A 147 4.68 1.67 0.24
N VAL A 148 3.87 1.81 -0.80
CA VAL A 148 2.80 0.86 -1.12
C VAL A 148 3.27 0.04 -2.31
N PHE A 149 3.44 -1.27 -2.11
CA PHE A 149 3.82 -2.14 -3.22
C PHE A 149 2.61 -2.85 -3.83
N ALA A 150 2.70 -3.13 -5.12
CA ALA A 150 1.73 -3.93 -5.86
C ALA A 150 2.44 -4.87 -6.83
N LEU A 151 1.79 -5.96 -7.21
CA LEU A 151 2.33 -6.97 -8.14
C LEU A 151 3.69 -7.53 -7.69
N VAL A 152 3.86 -7.72 -6.40
CA VAL A 152 5.02 -8.43 -5.83
C VAL A 152 4.60 -9.89 -5.61
N PRO A 153 5.25 -10.86 -6.25
CA PRO A 153 4.85 -12.26 -6.13
C PRO A 153 5.04 -12.81 -4.72
N ASP A 154 6.12 -12.42 -4.05
CA ASP A 154 6.53 -12.92 -2.74
C ASP A 154 7.15 -11.83 -1.87
N PRO A 155 6.35 -10.98 -1.25
CA PRO A 155 6.90 -9.91 -0.43
C PRO A 155 7.54 -10.39 0.88
N VAL A 156 7.12 -11.53 1.42
CA VAL A 156 7.69 -12.11 2.65
C VAL A 156 8.96 -12.88 2.35
N GLY A 157 8.93 -13.81 1.40
CA GLY A 157 10.09 -14.62 1.04
C GLY A 157 11.24 -13.81 0.43
N SER A 158 10.94 -12.68 -0.21
CA SER A 158 11.95 -11.72 -0.70
C SER A 158 12.45 -10.75 0.39
N GLY A 159 11.89 -10.79 1.61
CA GLY A 159 12.31 -9.91 2.70
C GLY A 159 11.89 -8.44 2.53
N ILE A 160 10.88 -8.18 1.71
CA ILE A 160 10.29 -6.84 1.55
C ILE A 160 9.48 -6.46 2.80
N VAL A 161 8.78 -7.45 3.38
CA VAL A 161 8.03 -7.32 4.63
C VAL A 161 8.24 -8.55 5.51
N ASP A 162 8.09 -8.39 6.83
CA ASP A 162 8.23 -9.49 7.78
C ASP A 162 7.07 -10.48 7.67
N SER A 163 5.85 -9.95 7.52
CA SER A 163 4.65 -10.71 7.21
C SER A 163 3.63 -9.82 6.49
N LEU A 164 2.57 -10.41 5.93
CA LEU A 164 1.49 -9.61 5.31
C LEU A 164 0.61 -8.91 6.35
N ALA A 165 0.49 -9.47 7.54
CA ALA A 165 -0.29 -8.88 8.64
C ALA A 165 0.48 -7.80 9.39
N GLU A 166 1.78 -8.00 9.57
CA GLU A 166 2.70 -7.10 10.28
C GLU A 166 3.94 -6.87 9.40
N PRO A 167 3.89 -5.89 8.50
CA PRO A 167 4.98 -5.65 7.54
C PRO A 167 6.33 -5.28 8.15
N GLY A 168 6.37 -4.69 9.35
CA GLY A 168 7.58 -4.44 10.13
C GLY A 168 8.40 -3.21 9.74
N GLY A 169 8.23 -2.68 8.52
CA GLY A 169 9.01 -1.55 7.99
C GLY A 169 8.16 -0.40 7.46
N ASN A 170 8.74 0.37 6.51
CA ASN A 170 8.03 1.46 5.82
C ASN A 170 7.30 1.01 4.54
N ALA A 171 7.19 -0.30 4.27
CA ALA A 171 6.51 -0.86 3.12
C ALA A 171 5.29 -1.67 3.53
N THR A 172 4.18 -1.50 2.80
CA THR A 172 2.97 -2.33 2.87
C THR A 172 2.42 -2.49 1.47
N GLY A 173 1.53 -3.44 1.24
CA GLY A 173 0.94 -3.57 -0.09
C GLY A 173 0.25 -4.90 -0.33
N PHE A 174 0.17 -5.28 -1.61
CA PHE A 174 -0.60 -6.42 -2.08
C PHE A 174 0.32 -7.41 -2.79
N ALA A 175 0.33 -8.66 -2.28
CA ALA A 175 0.98 -9.77 -2.96
C ALA A 175 0.22 -10.14 -4.24
N GLN A 176 0.93 -10.59 -5.26
CA GLN A 176 0.32 -11.02 -6.51
C GLN A 176 -0.23 -12.44 -6.41
N PHE A 177 0.46 -13.32 -5.69
CA PHE A 177 0.09 -14.72 -5.53
C PHE A 177 0.22 -15.16 -4.06
N GLU A 178 -0.52 -16.18 -3.69
CA GLU A 178 -0.32 -16.91 -2.44
C GLU A 178 0.61 -18.11 -2.67
N TYR A 179 1.57 -18.33 -1.78
CA TYR A 179 2.51 -19.47 -1.85
C TYR A 179 1.84 -20.82 -1.84
N SER A 180 0.72 -20.93 -1.12
CA SER A 180 -0.06 -22.15 -1.03
C SER A 180 -0.49 -22.70 -2.40
N LEU A 181 -0.52 -21.85 -3.43
CA LEU A 181 -0.83 -22.27 -4.80
C LEU A 181 0.28 -23.11 -5.43
N SER A 182 1.54 -22.88 -5.11
CA SER A 182 2.66 -23.62 -5.71
C SER A 182 2.66 -25.10 -5.30
N ALA A 183 2.26 -25.41 -4.08
CA ALA A 183 2.11 -26.78 -3.61
C ALA A 183 1.01 -27.55 -4.37
N LYS A 184 0.00 -26.86 -4.88
CA LYS A 184 -1.10 -27.45 -5.65
C LYS A 184 -0.76 -27.71 -7.10
N TRP A 185 0.26 -27.05 -7.66
CA TRP A 185 0.61 -27.27 -9.07
C TRP A 185 1.05 -28.70 -9.38
N PRO A 186 1.90 -29.36 -8.58
CA PRO A 186 2.23 -30.79 -8.79
C PRO A 186 1.02 -31.69 -8.64
N GLU A 187 0.08 -31.38 -7.70
CA GLU A 187 -1.16 -32.16 -7.51
C GLU A 187 -2.04 -32.08 -8.75
N LEU A 188 -2.34 -30.86 -9.22
CA LEU A 188 -3.12 -30.64 -10.44
C LEU A 188 -2.47 -31.27 -11.67
N LEU A 189 -1.13 -31.15 -11.78
CA LEU A 189 -0.41 -31.75 -12.89
C LEU A 189 -0.54 -33.28 -12.85
N LYS A 190 -0.51 -33.90 -11.69
CA LYS A 190 -0.68 -35.33 -11.52
C LYS A 190 -2.11 -35.80 -11.82
N GLU A 191 -3.13 -34.97 -11.53
CA GLU A 191 -4.52 -35.24 -11.90
C GLU A 191 -4.70 -35.21 -13.44
N ILE A 192 -4.14 -34.22 -14.11
CA ILE A 192 -4.25 -34.06 -15.56
C ILE A 192 -3.40 -35.11 -16.31
N ALA A 193 -2.22 -35.45 -15.78
CA ALA A 193 -1.25 -36.32 -16.39
C ALA A 193 -0.68 -37.35 -15.40
N PRO A 194 -1.47 -38.38 -14.98
CA PRO A 194 -1.12 -39.31 -13.91
C PRO A 194 0.14 -40.14 -14.20
N ASN A 195 0.51 -40.30 -15.46
CA ASN A 195 1.69 -41.05 -15.89
C ASN A 195 3.01 -40.26 -15.90
N VAL A 196 2.94 -38.94 -15.65
CA VAL A 196 4.14 -38.09 -15.58
C VAL A 196 4.90 -38.39 -14.30
N LYS A 197 6.19 -38.79 -14.48
CA LYS A 197 7.11 -39.13 -13.38
C LYS A 197 8.15 -38.04 -13.10
N ARG A 198 8.37 -37.12 -14.03
CA ARG A 198 9.37 -36.06 -13.92
C ARG A 198 8.79 -34.74 -14.43
N VAL A 199 9.00 -33.70 -13.69
CA VAL A 199 8.60 -32.33 -14.03
C VAL A 199 9.83 -31.45 -13.97
N ALA A 200 10.01 -30.60 -14.97
CA ALA A 200 11.03 -29.57 -14.96
C ALA A 200 10.37 -28.24 -14.59
N VAL A 201 10.98 -27.51 -13.68
CA VAL A 201 10.58 -26.14 -13.32
C VAL A 201 11.62 -25.19 -13.92
N ILE A 202 11.16 -24.25 -14.73
CA ILE A 202 12.00 -23.19 -15.29
C ILE A 202 11.70 -21.92 -14.49
N TRP A 203 12.73 -21.35 -13.93
CA TRP A 203 12.62 -20.10 -13.17
C TRP A 203 13.85 -19.23 -13.40
N ASP A 204 13.68 -17.91 -13.22
CA ASP A 204 14.77 -16.95 -13.32
C ASP A 204 15.31 -16.64 -11.91
N PRO A 205 16.57 -17.02 -11.57
CA PRO A 205 17.13 -16.77 -10.25
C PRO A 205 17.41 -15.29 -9.96
N THR A 206 17.36 -14.44 -10.96
CA THR A 206 17.57 -12.98 -10.79
C THR A 206 16.31 -12.25 -10.38
N THR A 207 15.16 -12.91 -10.45
CA THR A 207 13.88 -12.35 -10.03
C THR A 207 13.46 -12.89 -8.66
N THR A 208 12.86 -12.04 -7.83
CA THR A 208 12.31 -12.44 -6.55
C THR A 208 11.09 -13.35 -6.65
N ALA A 209 10.53 -13.47 -7.86
CA ALA A 209 9.30 -14.20 -8.13
C ALA A 209 9.39 -15.73 -7.94
N GLY A 210 10.58 -16.32 -7.80
CA GLY A 210 10.75 -17.77 -7.88
C GLY A 210 11.14 -18.47 -6.57
N ILE A 211 11.81 -17.79 -5.66
CA ILE A 211 12.48 -18.42 -4.51
C ILE A 211 11.46 -19.01 -3.52
N GLY A 212 10.39 -18.29 -3.23
CA GLY A 212 9.35 -18.74 -2.29
C GLY A 212 8.48 -19.87 -2.81
N HIS A 213 8.35 -20.04 -4.14
CA HIS A 213 7.58 -21.13 -4.74
C HIS A 213 8.30 -22.46 -4.75
N LEU A 214 9.60 -22.50 -4.45
CA LEU A 214 10.43 -23.71 -4.46
C LEU A 214 10.76 -24.23 -3.05
N ARG A 215 10.29 -23.56 -2.01
CA ARG A 215 10.38 -23.98 -0.59
C ARG A 215 9.09 -24.65 -0.16
#